data_d573115925cedf0b32e790225c28a88f
#
_entry.id   d573115925cedf0b32e790225c28a88f
#
_cell.length_a   1.000
_cell.length_b   1.000
_cell.length_c   1.000
_cell.angle_alpha   90.00
_cell.angle_beta   90.00
_cell.angle_gamma   90.00
#
_symmetry.space_group_name_H-M   'P 1'
#
loop_
_entity.id
_entity.type
_entity.pdbx_description
1 polymer ?
#
loop_
_entity_poly.entity_id
_entity_poly.type
_entity_poly.pdbx_seq_one_letter_code
_entity_poly.pdbx_strand_id
1 'polypeptide(L)'
;MRYTILSVAYPLTQVGPDAAGGSEQILTQLDAALTKRGHRSLVLAAEGSHVSGELIASPKAGKRLDDAARDWGQRVHKELIRSILGKISVDLIHMHSLDFHRYLPVSNVPMLATLHLPPDWYPAEIFALKNCNLNLNCVSSTQRRACPPSVPSISVIPNGVDVNRFHPTHKKLGYAMALGRICPEKGFHLALKAARLARSEFLLAGEIFPYSSHREYFDRRIAPRLDRKRRFIGPVGFQKKIQLLAEAKCLLVPSTVAETSCLVAMEALASGTPVIAFPSGALPEIIDHGRTGYLVSNVKEMADALSKVGSLSSAECRREALARFSSETMVTRYFDHYAKLIEGGRSAETRVQDPRRLSWLVG
;
A
#
# COMPACT_ATOMS: atom_id res chain seq x y z
N MET A 1 25.29 2.69 -11.37
CA MET A 1 25.11 4.15 -11.15
C MET A 1 24.48 4.41 -9.81
N ARG A 2 24.74 5.55 -9.18
CA ARG A 2 24.08 6.01 -7.95
C ARG A 2 23.02 7.04 -8.34
N TYR A 3 21.79 6.82 -7.91
CA TYR A 3 20.67 7.73 -8.16
C TYR A 3 20.28 8.48 -6.89
N THR A 4 19.73 9.68 -7.05
CA THR A 4 19.04 10.47 -6.01
C THR A 4 17.54 10.38 -6.27
N ILE A 5 16.80 9.68 -5.43
CA ILE A 5 15.36 9.49 -5.56
C ILE A 5 14.64 10.29 -4.48
N LEU A 6 13.69 11.13 -4.88
CA LEU A 6 12.80 11.84 -3.97
C LEU A 6 11.47 11.08 -3.86
N SER A 7 11.25 10.39 -2.75
CA SER A 7 9.98 9.76 -2.42
C SER A 7 9.09 10.72 -1.66
N VAL A 8 7.85 10.91 -2.13
CA VAL A 8 6.89 11.85 -1.56
C VAL A 8 5.71 11.09 -0.96
N ALA A 9 5.59 11.11 0.36
CA ALA A 9 4.52 10.47 1.11
C ALA A 9 3.24 11.31 1.11
N TYR A 10 2.15 10.76 1.68
CA TYR A 10 0.96 11.53 1.99
C TYR A 10 1.27 12.58 3.08
N PRO A 11 0.85 13.84 2.93
CA PRO A 11 1.28 14.94 3.81
C PRO A 11 0.94 14.76 5.30
N LEU A 12 -0.13 14.03 5.61
CA LEU A 12 -0.70 13.99 6.95
C LEU A 12 -0.36 12.72 7.74
N THR A 13 0.40 11.78 7.15
CA THR A 13 0.75 10.51 7.81
C THR A 13 2.26 10.35 7.96
N GLN A 14 2.64 9.70 9.05
CA GLN A 14 4.03 9.33 9.28
C GLN A 14 4.40 8.06 8.51
N VAL A 15 5.62 8.03 8.01
CA VAL A 15 6.26 6.88 7.36
C VAL A 15 7.15 6.17 8.37
N GLY A 16 7.19 4.84 8.32
CA GLY A 16 8.06 4.05 9.19
C GLY A 16 7.66 2.58 9.26
N PRO A 17 8.44 1.76 9.97
CA PRO A 17 8.24 0.30 10.05
C PRO A 17 6.89 -0.13 10.64
N ASP A 18 6.32 0.68 11.52
CA ASP A 18 5.04 0.44 12.20
C ASP A 18 3.87 1.18 11.55
N ALA A 19 4.06 1.75 10.35
CA ALA A 19 3.01 2.47 9.66
C ALA A 19 1.78 1.58 9.41
N ALA A 20 0.60 2.09 9.75
CA ALA A 20 -0.66 1.38 9.58
C ALA A 20 -1.14 1.36 8.10
N GLY A 21 -0.73 2.31 7.29
CA GLY A 21 -1.08 2.43 5.87
C GLY A 21 -0.19 1.59 4.97
N GLY A 22 -0.79 0.98 3.93
CA GLY A 22 -0.03 0.16 2.98
C GLY A 22 0.94 0.97 2.12
N SER A 23 0.57 2.19 1.71
CA SER A 23 1.44 3.11 0.96
C SER A 23 2.70 3.48 1.72
N GLU A 24 2.54 3.78 3.02
CA GLU A 24 3.65 4.12 3.91
C GLU A 24 4.59 2.92 4.15
N GLN A 25 4.03 1.71 4.26
CA GLN A 25 4.81 0.48 4.36
C GLN A 25 5.64 0.22 3.10
N ILE A 26 5.06 0.40 1.91
CA ILE A 26 5.77 0.23 0.63
C ILE A 26 6.87 1.29 0.49
N LEU A 27 6.58 2.56 0.80
CA LEU A 27 7.58 3.61 0.77
C LEU A 27 8.74 3.30 1.72
N THR A 28 8.45 2.85 2.95
CA THR A 28 9.49 2.43 3.92
C THR A 28 10.39 1.33 3.38
N GLN A 29 9.82 0.32 2.70
CA GLN A 29 10.60 -0.76 2.11
C GLN A 29 11.49 -0.27 0.96
N LEU A 30 10.98 0.62 0.09
CA LEU A 30 11.73 1.19 -1.02
C LEU A 30 12.85 2.10 -0.51
N ASP A 31 12.60 2.94 0.49
CA ASP A 31 13.59 3.79 1.12
C ASP A 31 14.76 2.98 1.72
N ALA A 32 14.44 1.96 2.49
CA ALA A 32 15.45 1.06 3.07
C ALA A 32 16.26 0.34 1.98
N ALA A 33 15.61 -0.08 0.90
CA ALA A 33 16.29 -0.76 -0.20
C ALA A 33 17.18 0.19 -1.02
N LEU A 34 16.75 1.43 -1.26
CA LEU A 34 17.55 2.46 -1.92
C LEU A 34 18.84 2.72 -1.13
N THR A 35 18.70 2.97 0.16
CA THR A 35 19.84 3.23 1.07
C THR A 35 20.79 2.04 1.12
N LYS A 36 20.26 0.82 1.28
CA LYS A 36 21.06 -0.41 1.32
C LYS A 36 21.87 -0.63 0.04
N ARG A 37 21.33 -0.24 -1.13
CA ARG A 37 22.01 -0.38 -2.44
C ARG A 37 22.91 0.84 -2.79
N GLY A 38 23.11 1.79 -1.85
CA GLY A 38 24.00 2.93 -2.02
C GLY A 38 23.44 4.09 -2.85
N HIS A 39 22.12 4.08 -3.15
CA HIS A 39 21.43 5.24 -3.71
C HIS A 39 21.19 6.32 -2.64
N ARG A 40 20.98 7.55 -3.06
CA ARG A 40 20.54 8.63 -2.17
C ARG A 40 19.02 8.62 -2.12
N SER A 41 18.44 8.25 -0.99
CA SER A 41 17.00 8.28 -0.75
C SER A 41 16.64 9.53 0.03
N LEU A 42 15.85 10.42 -0.57
CA LEU A 42 15.24 11.58 0.06
C LEU A 42 13.75 11.25 0.28
N VAL A 43 13.26 11.39 1.51
CA VAL A 43 11.87 11.11 1.83
C VAL A 43 11.20 12.36 2.36
N LEU A 44 10.27 12.92 1.59
CA LEU A 44 9.38 13.98 2.05
C LEU A 44 8.16 13.36 2.75
N ALA A 45 8.09 13.52 4.07
CA ALA A 45 7.03 12.94 4.90
C ALA A 45 6.77 13.79 6.14
N ALA A 46 5.69 13.50 6.87
CA ALA A 46 5.33 14.21 8.09
C ALA A 46 6.42 14.08 9.18
N GLU A 47 6.62 15.13 9.95
CA GLU A 47 7.52 15.14 11.13
C GLU A 47 7.24 13.96 12.05
N GLY A 48 8.32 13.32 12.55
CA GLY A 48 8.27 12.10 13.35
C GLY A 48 8.23 10.81 12.52
N SER A 49 8.37 10.90 11.19
CA SER A 49 8.63 9.74 10.34
C SER A 49 10.00 9.13 10.61
N HIS A 50 10.11 7.80 10.47
CA HIS A 50 11.35 7.05 10.64
C HIS A 50 11.76 6.44 9.29
N VAL A 51 12.83 6.97 8.72
CA VAL A 51 13.33 6.60 7.39
C VAL A 51 14.78 6.10 7.47
N SER A 52 15.19 5.32 6.50
CA SER A 52 16.57 4.83 6.36
C SER A 52 17.46 5.84 5.63
N GLY A 53 16.89 6.61 4.73
CA GLY A 53 17.53 7.70 3.99
C GLY A 53 17.47 9.03 4.72
N GLU A 54 17.38 10.12 3.96
CA GLU A 54 17.30 11.50 4.46
C GLU A 54 15.83 11.93 4.58
N LEU A 55 15.36 12.22 5.79
CA LEU A 55 14.02 12.77 6.01
C LEU A 55 13.98 14.26 5.72
N ILE A 56 13.10 14.67 4.84
CA ILE A 56 12.68 16.06 4.69
C ILE A 56 11.32 16.18 5.37
N ALA A 57 11.35 16.65 6.62
CA ALA A 57 10.15 16.69 7.44
C ALA A 57 9.21 17.80 7.00
N SER A 58 7.97 17.45 6.61
CA SER A 58 6.90 18.43 6.59
C SER A 58 6.34 18.61 8.00
N PRO A 59 5.97 19.84 8.41
CA PRO A 59 5.44 20.08 9.72
C PRO A 59 4.21 19.20 10.01
N LYS A 60 4.06 18.81 11.26
CA LYS A 60 2.96 17.95 11.70
C LYS A 60 1.62 18.66 11.51
N ALA A 61 0.65 18.01 10.87
CA ALA A 61 -0.71 18.50 10.85
C ALA A 61 -1.29 18.56 12.27
N GLY A 62 -2.26 19.44 12.50
CA GLY A 62 -2.98 19.52 13.76
C GLY A 62 -3.67 18.20 14.15
N LYS A 63 -4.33 18.20 15.31
CA LYS A 63 -5.02 16.99 15.84
C LYS A 63 -6.21 16.50 14.99
N ARG A 64 -6.71 17.30 14.06
CA ARG A 64 -7.82 16.95 13.17
C ARG A 64 -7.31 16.77 11.75
N LEU A 65 -7.76 15.69 11.12
CA LEU A 65 -7.51 15.40 9.71
C LEU A 65 -8.74 15.79 8.89
N ASP A 66 -8.97 17.11 8.78
CA ASP A 66 -10.04 17.71 7.99
C ASP A 66 -9.53 18.26 6.65
N ASP A 67 -10.41 18.86 5.86
CA ASP A 67 -10.05 19.40 4.56
C ASP A 67 -9.08 20.57 4.66
N ALA A 68 -9.16 21.40 5.70
CA ALA A 68 -8.23 22.49 5.93
C ALA A 68 -6.81 21.99 6.21
N ALA A 69 -6.67 20.92 7.02
CA ALA A 69 -5.39 20.27 7.27
C ALA A 69 -4.81 19.65 5.98
N ARG A 70 -5.67 19.05 5.15
CA ARG A 70 -5.29 18.49 3.85
C ARG A 70 -4.76 19.56 2.91
N ASP A 71 -5.52 20.64 2.71
CA ASP A 71 -5.14 21.76 1.83
C ASP A 71 -3.83 22.42 2.29
N TRP A 72 -3.67 22.56 3.59
CA TRP A 72 -2.43 23.08 4.17
C TRP A 72 -1.24 22.15 3.87
N GLY A 73 -1.38 20.85 4.13
CA GLY A 73 -0.34 19.85 3.86
C GLY A 73 0.07 19.81 2.38
N GLN A 74 -0.90 19.92 1.47
CA GLN A 74 -0.64 19.99 0.02
C GLN A 74 0.17 21.23 -0.37
N ARG A 75 -0.16 22.41 0.19
CA ARG A 75 0.61 23.62 -0.04
C ARG A 75 2.05 23.49 0.48
N VAL A 76 2.21 22.98 1.69
CA VAL A 76 3.55 22.74 2.28
C VAL A 76 4.37 21.78 1.42
N HIS A 77 3.80 20.66 0.99
CA HIS A 77 4.48 19.70 0.11
C HIS A 77 4.91 20.35 -1.21
N LYS A 78 4.04 21.15 -1.84
CA LYS A 78 4.36 21.87 -3.08
C LYS A 78 5.57 22.80 -2.93
N GLU A 79 5.64 23.52 -1.81
CA GLU A 79 6.75 24.44 -1.51
C GLU A 79 8.04 23.67 -1.22
N LEU A 80 7.97 22.61 -0.41
CA LEU A 80 9.13 21.79 -0.07
C LEU A 80 9.70 21.10 -1.31
N ILE A 81 8.87 20.52 -2.18
CA ILE A 81 9.32 19.90 -3.43
C ILE A 81 10.03 20.93 -4.30
N ARG A 82 9.49 22.15 -4.45
CA ARG A 82 10.13 23.23 -5.21
C ARG A 82 11.49 23.60 -4.61
N SER A 83 11.57 23.73 -3.28
CA SER A 83 12.82 24.05 -2.58
C SER A 83 13.88 22.95 -2.75
N ILE A 84 13.47 21.67 -2.67
CA ILE A 84 14.37 20.53 -2.89
C ILE A 84 14.95 20.57 -4.30
N LEU A 85 14.10 20.68 -5.31
CA LEU A 85 14.51 20.69 -6.71
C LEU A 85 15.41 21.90 -7.07
N GLY A 86 15.28 23.01 -6.34
CA GLY A 86 16.16 24.17 -6.51
C GLY A 86 17.54 24.03 -5.85
N LYS A 87 17.73 23.04 -4.97
CA LYS A 87 18.96 22.87 -4.18
C LYS A 87 19.68 21.54 -4.42
N ILE A 88 18.95 20.52 -4.85
CA ILE A 88 19.44 19.15 -4.96
C ILE A 88 19.12 18.63 -6.36
N SER A 89 20.13 18.05 -7.00
CA SER A 89 19.90 17.29 -8.25
C SER A 89 19.20 15.97 -7.92
N VAL A 90 17.94 15.84 -8.35
CA VAL A 90 17.10 14.68 -8.18
C VAL A 90 16.99 13.96 -9.52
N ASP A 91 17.24 12.65 -9.55
CA ASP A 91 17.15 11.84 -10.77
C ASP A 91 15.72 11.37 -11.05
N LEU A 92 14.88 11.16 -10.01
CA LEU A 92 13.49 10.75 -10.14
C LEU A 92 12.68 11.16 -8.91
N ILE A 93 11.43 11.54 -9.12
CA ILE A 93 10.44 11.80 -8.06
C ILE A 93 9.43 10.67 -8.04
N HIS A 94 9.24 10.02 -6.87
CA HIS A 94 8.25 8.97 -6.69
C HIS A 94 7.13 9.40 -5.75
N MET A 95 5.92 9.57 -6.28
CA MET A 95 4.71 9.98 -5.55
C MET A 95 3.95 8.76 -5.02
N HIS A 96 3.59 8.78 -3.72
CA HIS A 96 2.91 7.67 -3.05
C HIS A 96 1.51 8.02 -2.51
N SER A 97 0.99 9.19 -2.77
CA SER A 97 -0.27 9.65 -2.17
C SER A 97 -1.43 9.71 -3.16
N LEU A 98 -2.65 9.73 -2.63
CA LEU A 98 -3.89 9.88 -3.40
C LEU A 98 -3.95 11.25 -4.11
N ASP A 99 -3.50 12.28 -3.43
CA ASP A 99 -3.64 13.69 -3.83
C ASP A 99 -2.39 14.28 -4.48
N PHE A 100 -1.46 13.43 -4.96
CA PHE A 100 -0.19 13.82 -5.55
C PHE A 100 -0.34 14.88 -6.66
N HIS A 101 -1.43 14.83 -7.42
CA HIS A 101 -1.72 15.77 -8.52
C HIS A 101 -1.82 17.24 -8.06
N ARG A 102 -2.11 17.48 -6.76
CA ARG A 102 -2.24 18.82 -6.18
C ARG A 102 -0.88 19.53 -5.97
N TYR A 103 0.21 18.77 -5.94
CA TYR A 103 1.56 19.28 -5.67
C TYR A 103 2.63 18.74 -6.64
N LEU A 104 2.23 18.28 -7.82
CA LEU A 104 3.16 17.95 -8.89
C LEU A 104 4.01 19.18 -9.23
N PRO A 105 5.34 19.06 -9.28
CA PRO A 105 6.20 20.15 -9.72
C PRO A 105 6.18 20.29 -11.25
N VAL A 106 6.40 21.50 -11.71
CA VAL A 106 6.79 21.74 -13.11
C VAL A 106 8.31 21.51 -13.19
N SER A 107 8.73 20.39 -13.75
CA SER A 107 10.13 19.97 -13.78
C SER A 107 10.38 18.98 -14.92
N ASN A 108 11.62 18.96 -15.42
CA ASN A 108 12.09 17.95 -16.37
C ASN A 108 12.46 16.62 -15.71
N VAL A 109 12.54 16.57 -14.37
CA VAL A 109 12.81 15.34 -13.63
C VAL A 109 11.69 14.32 -13.89
N PRO A 110 12.01 13.07 -14.29
CA PRO A 110 11.00 12.04 -14.46
C PRO A 110 10.26 11.76 -13.16
N MET A 111 8.96 11.57 -13.27
CA MET A 111 8.07 11.32 -12.14
C MET A 111 7.38 9.97 -12.28
N LEU A 112 7.29 9.25 -11.19
CA LEU A 112 6.47 8.04 -11.05
C LEU A 112 5.40 8.30 -9.98
N ALA A 113 4.14 8.00 -10.26
CA ALA A 113 3.10 7.96 -9.23
C ALA A 113 2.56 6.55 -9.09
N THR A 114 2.74 5.95 -7.92
CA THR A 114 2.14 4.66 -7.61
C THR A 114 0.73 4.83 -7.07
N LEU A 115 -0.24 4.24 -7.76
CA LEU A 115 -1.64 4.26 -7.37
C LEU A 115 -1.89 3.21 -6.27
N HIS A 116 -1.97 3.65 -5.01
CA HIS A 116 -2.16 2.75 -3.87
C HIS A 116 -3.63 2.49 -3.52
N LEU A 117 -4.55 3.23 -4.13
CA LEU A 117 -5.99 3.17 -3.87
C LEU A 117 -6.76 2.79 -5.15
N PRO A 118 -8.04 2.43 -5.05
CA PRO A 118 -8.87 2.14 -6.22
C PRO A 118 -8.84 3.29 -7.24
N PRO A 119 -8.78 3.01 -8.55
CA PRO A 119 -8.65 4.04 -9.58
C PRO A 119 -9.77 5.08 -9.57
N ASP A 120 -10.98 4.69 -9.19
CA ASP A 120 -12.17 5.55 -9.05
C ASP A 120 -12.11 6.53 -7.86
N TRP A 121 -11.13 6.37 -6.96
CA TRP A 121 -10.88 7.31 -5.86
C TRP A 121 -9.96 8.46 -6.29
N TYR A 122 -9.31 8.33 -7.43
CA TYR A 122 -8.51 9.40 -8.01
C TYR A 122 -9.36 10.28 -8.93
N PRO A 123 -9.11 11.58 -9.00
CA PRO A 123 -9.79 12.42 -9.98
C PRO A 123 -9.42 12.01 -11.41
N ALA A 124 -10.37 12.10 -12.32
CA ALA A 124 -10.19 11.65 -13.71
C ALA A 124 -9.02 12.36 -14.42
N GLU A 125 -8.71 13.57 -14.00
CA GLU A 125 -7.62 14.39 -14.56
C GLU A 125 -6.26 13.69 -14.48
N ILE A 126 -5.99 12.87 -13.46
CA ILE A 126 -4.68 12.18 -13.36
C ILE A 126 -4.43 11.22 -14.52
N PHE A 127 -5.50 10.68 -15.09
CA PHE A 127 -5.43 9.79 -16.24
C PHE A 127 -5.36 10.52 -17.59
N ALA A 128 -5.58 11.84 -17.58
CA ALA A 128 -5.53 12.72 -18.75
C ALA A 128 -4.34 13.69 -18.73
N LEU A 129 -3.50 13.66 -17.68
CA LEU A 129 -2.33 14.52 -17.57
C LEU A 129 -1.37 14.24 -18.73
N LYS A 130 -1.30 15.18 -19.67
CA LYS A 130 -0.35 15.19 -20.78
C LYS A 130 1.04 15.67 -20.34
N ASN A 131 1.33 15.58 -19.05
CA ASN A 131 2.64 15.95 -18.54
C ASN A 131 3.61 14.84 -18.94
N CYS A 132 4.47 15.13 -19.89
CA CYS A 132 5.37 14.17 -20.55
C CYS A 132 6.31 13.42 -19.61
N ASN A 133 6.49 13.89 -18.37
CA ASN A 133 7.41 13.29 -17.41
C ASN A 133 6.72 12.49 -16.29
N LEU A 134 5.38 12.43 -16.23
CA LEU A 134 4.64 11.65 -15.24
C LEU A 134 4.27 10.28 -15.79
N ASN A 135 4.69 9.25 -15.08
CA ASN A 135 4.35 7.86 -15.33
C ASN A 135 3.49 7.34 -14.18
N LEU A 136 2.48 6.53 -14.49
CA LEU A 136 1.62 5.90 -13.49
C LEU A 136 2.00 4.43 -13.31
N ASN A 137 1.86 3.93 -12.09
CA ASN A 137 2.05 2.53 -11.74
C ASN A 137 0.89 2.01 -10.90
N CYS A 138 0.35 0.85 -11.28
CA CYS A 138 -0.62 0.07 -10.50
C CYS A 138 0.09 -1.00 -9.68
N VAL A 139 -0.53 -1.41 -8.57
CA VAL A 139 0.03 -2.42 -7.65
C VAL A 139 -0.61 -3.80 -7.80
N SER A 140 -1.49 -3.97 -8.79
CA SER A 140 -2.04 -5.27 -9.23
C SER A 140 -2.59 -5.20 -10.65
N SER A 141 -2.73 -6.36 -11.28
CA SER A 141 -3.33 -6.46 -12.62
C SER A 141 -4.81 -6.11 -12.60
N THR A 142 -5.54 -6.45 -11.54
CA THR A 142 -6.94 -6.07 -11.37
C THR A 142 -7.10 -4.56 -11.27
N GLN A 143 -6.24 -3.88 -10.51
CA GLN A 143 -6.25 -2.43 -10.45
C GLN A 143 -5.98 -1.81 -11.83
N ARG A 144 -5.01 -2.34 -12.59
CA ARG A 144 -4.71 -1.85 -13.95
C ARG A 144 -5.92 -2.00 -14.88
N ARG A 145 -6.64 -3.13 -14.82
CA ARG A 145 -7.87 -3.34 -15.60
C ARG A 145 -8.99 -2.37 -15.26
N ALA A 146 -9.03 -1.87 -14.02
CA ALA A 146 -9.99 -0.88 -13.56
C ALA A 146 -9.63 0.57 -13.94
N CYS A 147 -8.40 0.83 -14.41
CA CYS A 147 -8.01 2.14 -14.93
C CYS A 147 -8.64 2.41 -16.31
N PRO A 148 -8.84 3.69 -16.67
CA PRO A 148 -9.37 4.04 -17.99
C PRO A 148 -8.53 3.42 -19.12
N PRO A 149 -9.17 2.80 -20.14
CA PRO A 149 -8.46 2.15 -21.25
C PRO A 149 -7.71 3.15 -22.14
N SER A 150 -8.07 4.42 -22.08
CA SER A 150 -7.41 5.52 -22.82
C SER A 150 -5.97 5.82 -22.36
N VAL A 151 -5.53 5.24 -21.23
CA VAL A 151 -4.17 5.42 -20.70
C VAL A 151 -3.33 4.18 -21.02
N PRO A 152 -2.59 4.16 -22.13
CA PRO A 152 -1.93 2.93 -22.61
C PRO A 152 -0.73 2.52 -21.73
N SER A 153 -0.07 3.44 -21.07
CA SER A 153 1.25 3.23 -20.45
C SER A 153 1.24 3.26 -18.93
N ILE A 154 0.29 2.53 -18.29
CA ILE A 154 0.38 2.33 -16.83
C ILE A 154 1.14 1.03 -16.57
N SER A 155 2.27 1.13 -15.88
CA SER A 155 3.02 -0.06 -15.45
C SER A 155 2.29 -0.82 -14.34
N VAL A 156 2.65 -2.08 -14.15
CA VAL A 156 2.14 -2.89 -13.04
C VAL A 156 3.32 -3.48 -12.28
N ILE A 157 3.53 -2.98 -11.07
CA ILE A 157 4.52 -3.51 -10.13
C ILE A 157 3.76 -3.96 -8.88
N PRO A 158 3.48 -5.26 -8.73
CA PRO A 158 2.77 -5.77 -7.56
C PRO A 158 3.53 -5.46 -6.27
N ASN A 159 2.78 -5.09 -5.24
CA ASN A 159 3.35 -4.92 -3.90
C ASN A 159 3.89 -6.25 -3.37
N GLY A 160 4.86 -6.15 -2.47
CA GLY A 160 5.44 -7.27 -1.76
C GLY A 160 5.54 -6.99 -0.25
N VAL A 161 5.77 -8.06 0.50
CA VAL A 161 6.03 -8.02 1.94
C VAL A 161 7.40 -8.66 2.23
N ASP A 162 8.03 -8.25 3.32
CA ASP A 162 9.29 -8.88 3.75
C ASP A 162 9.00 -10.28 4.31
N VAL A 163 8.84 -11.23 3.38
CA VAL A 163 8.47 -12.61 3.68
C VAL A 163 9.41 -13.28 4.69
N ASN A 164 10.67 -12.83 4.80
CA ASN A 164 11.65 -13.39 5.70
C ASN A 164 11.44 -12.99 7.17
N ARG A 165 10.65 -11.96 7.42
CA ARG A 165 10.27 -11.53 8.78
C ARG A 165 9.05 -12.26 9.32
N PHE A 166 8.29 -12.96 8.48
CA PHE A 166 7.11 -13.73 8.84
C PHE A 166 7.45 -15.21 8.86
N HIS A 167 7.22 -15.88 9.96
CA HIS A 167 7.54 -17.30 10.12
C HIS A 167 6.31 -18.08 10.57
N PRO A 168 6.03 -19.24 9.95
CA PRO A 168 4.99 -20.13 10.43
C PRO A 168 5.29 -20.62 11.85
N THR A 169 4.25 -20.86 12.64
CA THR A 169 4.35 -21.59 13.89
C THR A 169 3.56 -22.89 13.83
N HIS A 170 4.04 -23.93 14.51
CA HIS A 170 3.31 -25.18 14.66
C HIS A 170 2.14 -25.06 15.64
N LYS A 171 2.14 -24.03 16.49
CA LYS A 171 1.11 -23.81 17.51
C LYS A 171 0.07 -22.79 17.03
N LYS A 172 -0.98 -23.26 16.37
CA LYS A 172 -2.15 -22.45 16.07
C LYS A 172 -3.06 -22.36 17.28
N LEU A 173 -3.50 -21.16 17.67
CA LEU A 173 -4.31 -20.92 18.87
C LEU A 173 -5.83 -20.96 18.59
N GLY A 174 -6.24 -21.33 17.39
CA GLY A 174 -7.64 -21.59 17.05
C GLY A 174 -8.50 -20.34 16.78
N TYR A 175 -8.04 -19.14 17.07
CA TYR A 175 -8.78 -17.93 16.74
C TYR A 175 -8.64 -17.54 15.26
N ALA A 176 -9.70 -16.99 14.68
CA ALA A 176 -9.62 -16.23 13.44
C ALA A 176 -9.28 -14.77 13.76
N MET A 177 -8.69 -14.04 12.82
CA MET A 177 -8.41 -12.63 13.06
C MET A 177 -8.70 -11.75 11.83
N ALA A 178 -8.83 -10.46 12.05
CA ALA A 178 -8.72 -9.43 11.01
C ALA A 178 -7.81 -8.32 11.50
N LEU A 179 -7.11 -7.69 10.56
CA LEU A 179 -6.14 -6.64 10.87
C LEU A 179 -6.20 -5.53 9.81
N GLY A 180 -6.24 -4.28 10.25
CA GLY A 180 -6.20 -3.11 9.38
C GLY A 180 -6.85 -1.89 10.00
N ARG A 181 -6.90 -0.79 9.25
CA ARG A 181 -7.64 0.41 9.66
C ARG A 181 -9.09 0.08 9.94
N ILE A 182 -9.62 0.55 11.07
CA ILE A 182 -11.01 0.34 11.42
C ILE A 182 -11.87 1.37 10.67
N CYS A 183 -12.35 0.98 9.49
CA CYS A 183 -13.14 1.84 8.60
C CYS A 183 -14.23 1.02 7.88
N PRO A 184 -15.29 1.66 7.37
CA PRO A 184 -16.41 0.97 6.71
C PRO A 184 -15.98 0.04 5.58
N GLU A 185 -15.00 0.48 4.78
CA GLU A 185 -14.51 -0.20 3.57
C GLU A 185 -13.91 -1.57 3.87
N LYS A 186 -13.32 -1.75 5.07
CA LYS A 186 -12.74 -3.02 5.50
C LYS A 186 -13.76 -4.06 5.96
N GLY A 187 -15.02 -3.65 6.18
CA GLY A 187 -16.12 -4.57 6.42
C GLY A 187 -16.01 -5.45 7.67
N PHE A 188 -15.19 -5.13 8.67
CA PHE A 188 -14.90 -5.99 9.82
C PHE A 188 -16.12 -6.42 10.64
N HIS A 189 -17.23 -5.67 10.58
CA HIS A 189 -18.50 -6.08 11.16
C HIS A 189 -19.06 -7.36 10.52
N LEU A 190 -18.69 -7.65 9.25
CA LEU A 190 -19.08 -8.88 8.54
C LEU A 190 -18.23 -10.08 9.03
N ALA A 191 -16.92 -9.85 9.27
CA ALA A 191 -16.06 -10.85 9.89
C ALA A 191 -16.54 -11.23 11.30
N LEU A 192 -16.90 -10.24 12.13
CA LEU A 192 -17.49 -10.47 13.45
C LEU A 192 -18.78 -11.29 13.37
N LYS A 193 -19.65 -10.99 12.38
CA LYS A 193 -20.88 -11.76 12.14
C LYS A 193 -20.57 -13.19 11.71
N ALA A 194 -19.62 -13.41 10.82
CA ALA A 194 -19.19 -14.74 10.37
C ALA A 194 -18.60 -15.56 11.54
N ALA A 195 -17.70 -14.96 12.32
CA ALA A 195 -17.12 -15.60 13.49
C ALA A 195 -18.18 -15.97 14.55
N ARG A 196 -19.23 -15.15 14.70
CA ARG A 196 -20.36 -15.48 15.59
C ARG A 196 -21.15 -16.67 15.08
N LEU A 197 -21.46 -16.72 13.78
CA LEU A 197 -22.18 -17.86 13.16
C LEU A 197 -21.38 -19.15 13.28
N ALA A 198 -20.08 -19.10 13.07
CA ALA A 198 -19.17 -20.24 13.21
C ALA A 198 -18.80 -20.58 14.66
N ARG A 199 -19.32 -19.84 15.66
CA ARG A 199 -18.95 -19.97 17.10
C ARG A 199 -17.44 -19.89 17.34
N SER A 200 -16.69 -19.23 16.46
CA SER A 200 -15.24 -19.10 16.51
C SER A 200 -14.80 -17.96 17.43
N GLU A 201 -13.65 -18.13 18.06
CA GLU A 201 -12.92 -17.00 18.65
C GLU A 201 -12.40 -16.09 17.54
N PHE A 202 -12.38 -14.77 17.80
CA PHE A 202 -11.98 -13.79 16.81
C PHE A 202 -11.25 -12.60 17.46
N LEU A 203 -10.14 -12.20 16.87
CA LEU A 203 -9.39 -11.04 17.25
C LEU A 203 -9.44 -9.99 16.14
N LEU A 204 -9.92 -8.80 16.46
CA LEU A 204 -9.84 -7.63 15.58
C LEU A 204 -8.71 -6.74 16.08
N ALA A 205 -7.69 -6.53 15.26
CA ALA A 205 -6.59 -5.62 15.53
C ALA A 205 -6.61 -4.45 14.54
N GLY A 206 -6.22 -3.26 14.98
CA GLY A 206 -6.10 -2.11 14.10
C GLY A 206 -6.36 -0.79 14.77
N GLU A 207 -6.13 0.27 14.04
CA GLU A 207 -6.24 1.64 14.50
C GLU A 207 -7.54 2.29 14.01
N ILE A 208 -8.19 3.04 14.89
CA ILE A 208 -9.30 3.92 14.56
C ILE A 208 -8.71 5.30 14.29
N PHE A 209 -8.57 5.67 13.03
CA PHE A 209 -8.05 6.98 12.68
C PHE A 209 -9.02 8.09 13.11
N PRO A 210 -8.53 9.32 13.36
CA PRO A 210 -9.32 10.44 13.88
C PRO A 210 -10.26 11.07 12.83
N TYR A 211 -10.88 10.22 11.99
CA TYR A 211 -11.99 10.60 11.11
C TYR A 211 -13.31 10.28 11.81
N SER A 212 -14.29 11.19 11.70
CA SER A 212 -15.63 11.00 12.28
C SER A 212 -16.28 9.70 11.79
N SER A 213 -16.19 9.40 10.50
CA SER A 213 -16.74 8.17 9.90
C SER A 213 -16.13 6.88 10.47
N HIS A 214 -14.85 6.87 10.81
CA HIS A 214 -14.18 5.70 11.40
C HIS A 214 -14.63 5.46 12.83
N ARG A 215 -14.76 6.54 13.63
CA ARG A 215 -15.28 6.48 14.99
C ARG A 215 -16.74 6.00 14.99
N GLU A 216 -17.59 6.60 14.17
CA GLU A 216 -18.97 6.19 14.04
C GLU A 216 -19.12 4.73 13.60
N TYR A 217 -18.29 4.28 12.65
CA TYR A 217 -18.27 2.87 12.23
C TYR A 217 -17.92 1.95 13.39
N PHE A 218 -16.89 2.29 14.17
CA PHE A 218 -16.52 1.49 15.33
C PHE A 218 -17.67 1.43 16.35
N ASP A 219 -18.22 2.57 16.74
CA ASP A 219 -19.23 2.66 17.79
C ASP A 219 -20.53 1.95 17.39
N ARG A 220 -20.99 2.12 16.13
CA ARG A 220 -22.27 1.56 15.65
C ARG A 220 -22.18 0.16 15.07
N ARG A 221 -21.05 -0.23 14.49
CA ARG A 221 -20.96 -1.48 13.74
C ARG A 221 -20.00 -2.50 14.37
N ILE A 222 -18.98 -2.09 15.08
CA ILE A 222 -17.98 -2.98 15.69
C ILE A 222 -18.30 -3.23 17.16
N ALA A 223 -18.30 -2.20 17.99
CA ALA A 223 -18.44 -2.32 19.45
C ALA A 223 -19.64 -3.17 19.91
N PRO A 224 -20.87 -3.04 19.32
CA PRO A 224 -22.02 -3.85 19.74
C PRO A 224 -21.91 -5.34 19.37
N ARG A 225 -20.91 -5.73 18.58
CA ARG A 225 -20.66 -7.12 18.14
C ARG A 225 -19.55 -7.81 18.88
N LEU A 226 -18.84 -7.07 19.74
CA LEU A 226 -17.78 -7.62 20.58
C LEU A 226 -18.35 -8.35 21.78
N ASP A 227 -17.64 -9.39 22.24
CA ASP A 227 -17.93 -10.16 23.43
C ASP A 227 -16.67 -10.89 23.92
N ARG A 228 -16.80 -11.81 24.89
CA ARG A 228 -15.66 -12.56 25.45
C ARG A 228 -14.86 -13.34 24.39
N LYS A 229 -15.49 -13.81 23.33
CA LYS A 229 -14.85 -14.59 22.25
C LYS A 229 -14.45 -13.75 21.05
N ARG A 230 -15.07 -12.60 20.83
CA ARG A 230 -14.79 -11.68 19.69
C ARG A 230 -14.34 -10.34 20.25
N ARG A 231 -13.05 -10.13 20.23
CA ARG A 231 -12.40 -9.02 20.94
C ARG A 231 -11.73 -8.03 19.97
N PHE A 232 -11.82 -6.76 20.27
CA PHE A 232 -11.00 -5.72 19.68
C PHE A 232 -9.80 -5.48 20.59
N ILE A 233 -8.58 -5.56 20.03
CA ILE A 233 -7.34 -5.45 20.80
C ILE A 233 -6.55 -4.17 20.51
N GLY A 234 -7.14 -3.26 19.71
CA GLY A 234 -6.49 -1.99 19.34
C GLY A 234 -5.36 -2.15 18.31
N PRO A 235 -4.58 -1.10 18.10
CA PRO A 235 -3.41 -1.13 17.24
C PRO A 235 -2.33 -2.06 17.82
N VAL A 236 -1.57 -2.68 16.94
CA VAL A 236 -0.48 -3.60 17.30
C VAL A 236 0.78 -3.23 16.52
N GLY A 237 1.91 -3.19 17.20
CA GLY A 237 3.22 -3.01 16.60
C GLY A 237 3.64 -4.25 15.79
N PHE A 238 4.68 -4.10 14.98
CA PHE A 238 5.10 -5.09 13.99
C PHE A 238 5.37 -6.47 14.60
N GLN A 239 6.09 -6.55 15.72
CA GLN A 239 6.40 -7.84 16.37
C GLN A 239 5.15 -8.57 16.84
N LYS A 240 4.20 -7.84 17.43
CA LYS A 240 2.92 -8.42 17.85
C LYS A 240 2.08 -8.85 16.65
N LYS A 241 2.12 -8.10 15.54
CA LYS A 241 1.47 -8.46 14.28
C LYS A 241 1.98 -9.81 13.75
N ILE A 242 3.29 -10.00 13.68
CA ILE A 242 3.91 -11.27 13.24
C ILE A 242 3.43 -12.43 14.11
N GLN A 243 3.49 -12.28 15.42
CA GLN A 243 3.05 -13.31 16.35
C GLN A 243 1.58 -13.67 16.13
N LEU A 244 0.69 -12.66 16.10
CA LEU A 244 -0.74 -12.87 15.96
C LEU A 244 -1.10 -13.53 14.63
N LEU A 245 -0.46 -13.13 13.53
CA LEU A 245 -0.67 -13.75 12.22
C LEU A 245 -0.20 -15.20 12.22
N ALA A 246 0.97 -15.49 12.78
CA ALA A 246 1.50 -16.85 12.85
C ALA A 246 0.61 -17.80 13.70
N GLU A 247 0.10 -17.32 14.82
CA GLU A 247 -0.73 -18.10 15.76
C GLU A 247 -2.20 -18.24 15.31
N ALA A 248 -2.68 -17.36 14.43
CA ALA A 248 -4.06 -17.38 13.97
C ALA A 248 -4.39 -18.64 13.18
N LYS A 249 -5.63 -19.15 13.34
CA LYS A 249 -6.19 -20.20 12.50
C LYS A 249 -6.35 -19.74 11.06
N CYS A 250 -6.80 -18.49 10.86
CA CYS A 250 -6.92 -17.83 9.57
C CYS A 250 -7.06 -16.32 9.71
N LEU A 251 -6.80 -15.60 8.61
CA LEU A 251 -7.13 -14.17 8.45
C LEU A 251 -8.47 -14.04 7.72
N LEU A 252 -9.35 -13.14 8.19
CA LEU A 252 -10.58 -12.76 7.49
C LEU A 252 -10.42 -11.39 6.83
N VAL A 253 -10.73 -11.30 5.53
CA VAL A 253 -10.67 -10.07 4.75
C VAL A 253 -12.02 -9.82 4.07
N PRO A 254 -13.00 -9.25 4.80
CA PRO A 254 -14.36 -9.00 4.31
C PRO A 254 -14.49 -7.62 3.64
N SER A 255 -13.46 -7.15 2.93
CA SER A 255 -13.45 -5.82 2.31
C SER A 255 -14.63 -5.63 1.36
N THR A 256 -15.30 -4.49 1.50
CA THR A 256 -16.48 -4.12 0.70
C THR A 256 -16.16 -3.23 -0.50
N VAL A 257 -14.89 -2.81 -0.60
CA VAL A 257 -14.34 -2.06 -1.74
C VAL A 257 -13.23 -2.86 -2.40
N ALA A 258 -12.91 -2.55 -3.64
CA ALA A 258 -11.84 -3.22 -4.37
C ALA A 258 -10.49 -3.02 -3.69
N GLU A 259 -9.93 -4.07 -3.11
CA GLU A 259 -8.55 -4.04 -2.60
C GLU A 259 -7.57 -3.92 -3.77
N THR A 260 -6.64 -2.99 -3.67
CA THR A 260 -5.64 -2.80 -4.72
C THR A 260 -4.49 -3.80 -4.60
N SER A 261 -4.17 -4.24 -3.36
CA SER A 261 -3.06 -5.15 -3.10
C SER A 261 -3.25 -6.04 -1.86
N CYS A 262 -3.80 -5.55 -0.74
CA CYS A 262 -4.02 -6.28 0.51
C CYS A 262 -2.75 -6.90 1.13
N LEU A 263 -1.82 -6.07 1.60
CA LEU A 263 -0.55 -6.52 2.23
C LEU A 263 -0.78 -7.51 3.38
N VAL A 264 -1.80 -7.30 4.21
CA VAL A 264 -2.08 -8.19 5.35
C VAL A 264 -2.45 -9.62 4.92
N ALA A 265 -3.04 -9.81 3.74
CA ALA A 265 -3.28 -11.14 3.19
C ALA A 265 -1.95 -11.81 2.79
N MET A 266 -1.04 -11.08 2.16
CA MET A 266 0.30 -11.56 1.83
C MET A 266 1.12 -11.88 3.09
N GLU A 267 1.03 -11.03 4.13
CA GLU A 267 1.67 -11.23 5.44
C GLU A 267 1.13 -12.49 6.15
N ALA A 268 -0.19 -12.71 6.10
CA ALA A 268 -0.81 -13.91 6.65
C ALA A 268 -0.30 -15.18 5.93
N LEU A 269 -0.30 -15.19 4.61
CA LEU A 269 0.24 -16.31 3.83
C LEU A 269 1.73 -16.53 4.14
N ALA A 270 2.52 -15.45 4.25
CA ALA A 270 3.92 -15.52 4.66
C ALA A 270 4.11 -16.10 6.07
N SER A 271 3.15 -15.92 6.96
CA SER A 271 3.09 -16.53 8.30
C SER A 271 2.55 -17.96 8.28
N GLY A 272 2.30 -18.56 7.12
CA GLY A 272 1.66 -19.87 6.98
C GLY A 272 0.21 -19.87 7.45
N THR A 273 -0.50 -18.74 7.35
CA THR A 273 -1.86 -18.57 7.80
C THR A 273 -2.78 -18.36 6.61
N PRO A 274 -3.74 -19.27 6.38
CA PRO A 274 -4.67 -19.17 5.26
C PRO A 274 -5.61 -17.97 5.41
N VAL A 275 -6.13 -17.49 4.26
CA VAL A 275 -6.96 -16.30 4.18
C VAL A 275 -8.37 -16.65 3.70
N ILE A 276 -9.40 -16.15 4.39
CA ILE A 276 -10.79 -16.22 3.91
C ILE A 276 -11.22 -14.80 3.57
N ALA A 277 -11.59 -14.57 2.31
CA ALA A 277 -11.85 -13.22 1.83
C ALA A 277 -13.04 -13.14 0.88
N PHE A 278 -13.66 -11.97 0.78
CA PHE A 278 -14.51 -11.66 -0.36
C PHE A 278 -13.64 -11.45 -1.61
N PRO A 279 -14.10 -11.85 -2.82
CA PRO A 279 -13.32 -11.75 -4.06
C PRO A 279 -13.28 -10.30 -4.57
N SER A 280 -12.78 -9.38 -3.74
CA SER A 280 -12.79 -7.95 -3.99
C SER A 280 -11.41 -7.46 -4.47
N GLY A 281 -11.37 -6.81 -5.63
CA GLY A 281 -10.14 -6.25 -6.21
C GLY A 281 -9.06 -7.29 -6.46
N ALA A 282 -7.87 -7.11 -5.90
CA ALA A 282 -6.71 -7.98 -6.07
C ALA A 282 -6.74 -9.26 -5.22
N LEU A 283 -7.72 -9.46 -4.34
CA LEU A 283 -7.76 -10.64 -3.47
C LEU A 283 -7.78 -11.97 -4.24
N PRO A 284 -8.46 -12.09 -5.41
CA PRO A 284 -8.35 -13.28 -6.26
C PRO A 284 -6.97 -13.48 -6.90
N GLU A 285 -6.14 -12.44 -7.00
CA GLU A 285 -4.74 -12.56 -7.43
C GLU A 285 -3.82 -13.05 -6.30
N ILE A 286 -4.26 -12.98 -5.04
CA ILE A 286 -3.45 -13.32 -3.86
C ILE A 286 -3.81 -14.70 -3.32
N ILE A 287 -5.09 -15.06 -3.33
CA ILE A 287 -5.63 -16.25 -2.69
C ILE A 287 -5.95 -17.32 -3.73
N ASP A 288 -5.32 -18.47 -3.63
CA ASP A 288 -5.66 -19.67 -4.39
C ASP A 288 -6.76 -20.41 -3.64
N HIS A 289 -7.99 -20.36 -4.19
CA HIS A 289 -9.18 -20.95 -3.57
C HIS A 289 -8.98 -22.46 -3.33
N GLY A 290 -9.18 -22.89 -2.10
CA GLY A 290 -9.02 -24.30 -1.69
C GLY A 290 -7.56 -24.74 -1.43
N ARG A 291 -6.56 -23.87 -1.68
CA ARG A 291 -5.14 -24.15 -1.42
C ARG A 291 -4.54 -23.26 -0.34
N THR A 292 -4.62 -21.93 -0.53
CA THR A 292 -4.07 -20.97 0.42
C THR A 292 -5.15 -20.21 1.18
N GLY A 293 -6.42 -20.45 0.86
CA GLY A 293 -7.56 -19.80 1.49
C GLY A 293 -8.85 -20.10 0.76
N TYR A 294 -9.89 -19.35 1.13
CA TYR A 294 -11.19 -19.41 0.49
C TYR A 294 -11.66 -18.03 0.03
N LEU A 295 -12.06 -17.93 -1.22
CA LEU A 295 -12.82 -16.80 -1.74
C LEU A 295 -14.31 -17.11 -1.58
N VAL A 296 -15.03 -16.24 -0.89
CA VAL A 296 -16.42 -16.45 -0.49
C VAL A 296 -17.25 -15.21 -0.77
N SER A 297 -18.53 -15.38 -1.10
CA SER A 297 -19.38 -14.29 -1.60
C SER A 297 -20.19 -13.58 -0.51
N ASN A 298 -20.32 -14.20 0.68
CA ASN A 298 -21.16 -13.69 1.75
C ASN A 298 -20.73 -14.18 3.15
N VAL A 299 -21.37 -13.63 4.17
CA VAL A 299 -21.05 -13.90 5.58
C VAL A 299 -21.30 -15.38 5.96
N LYS A 300 -22.31 -16.04 5.37
CA LYS A 300 -22.61 -17.44 5.64
C LYS A 300 -21.50 -18.34 5.10
N GLU A 301 -21.11 -18.14 3.85
CA GLU A 301 -19.98 -18.86 3.25
C GLU A 301 -18.67 -18.60 4.01
N MET A 302 -18.44 -17.36 4.50
CA MET A 302 -17.29 -17.06 5.35
C MET A 302 -17.32 -17.84 6.66
N ALA A 303 -18.49 -18.01 7.28
CA ALA A 303 -18.66 -18.84 8.47
C ALA A 303 -18.45 -20.34 8.17
N ASP A 304 -18.94 -20.82 7.04
CA ASP A 304 -18.73 -22.21 6.61
C ASP A 304 -17.25 -22.49 6.31
N ALA A 305 -16.56 -21.54 5.67
CA ALA A 305 -15.12 -21.61 5.41
C ALA A 305 -14.29 -21.64 6.69
N LEU A 306 -14.70 -20.93 7.75
CA LEU A 306 -14.06 -21.01 9.08
C LEU A 306 -14.02 -22.44 9.66
N SER A 307 -15.01 -23.29 9.34
CA SER A 307 -15.03 -24.70 9.77
C SER A 307 -14.02 -25.56 9.00
N LYS A 308 -13.77 -25.21 7.72
CA LYS A 308 -12.96 -26.01 6.78
C LYS A 308 -11.50 -25.57 6.71
N VAL A 309 -11.19 -24.34 7.11
CA VAL A 309 -9.86 -23.72 6.90
C VAL A 309 -8.72 -24.49 7.58
N GLY A 310 -9.01 -25.25 8.62
CA GLY A 310 -8.02 -26.07 9.34
C GLY A 310 -7.44 -27.23 8.52
N SER A 311 -8.05 -27.60 7.37
CA SER A 311 -7.52 -28.60 6.45
C SER A 311 -6.46 -28.06 5.48
N LEU A 312 -6.31 -26.71 5.39
CA LEU A 312 -5.34 -26.09 4.49
C LEU A 312 -3.92 -26.15 5.07
N SER A 313 -2.95 -26.37 4.19
CA SER A 313 -1.54 -26.50 4.56
C SER A 313 -0.89 -25.16 4.84
N SER A 314 -0.38 -24.98 6.05
CA SER A 314 0.44 -23.81 6.43
C SER A 314 1.71 -23.71 5.57
N ALA A 315 2.34 -24.85 5.25
CA ALA A 315 3.53 -24.90 4.38
C ALA A 315 3.19 -24.42 2.96
N GLU A 316 2.01 -24.77 2.44
CA GLU A 316 1.55 -24.30 1.13
C GLU A 316 1.37 -22.78 1.11
N CYS A 317 0.68 -22.22 2.12
CA CYS A 317 0.53 -20.78 2.25
C CYS A 317 1.89 -20.07 2.25
N ARG A 318 2.84 -20.57 3.02
CA ARG A 318 4.20 -20.04 3.10
C ARG A 318 4.93 -20.12 1.76
N ARG A 319 4.87 -21.27 1.07
CA ARG A 319 5.51 -21.48 -0.22
C ARG A 319 5.03 -20.50 -1.27
N GLU A 320 3.71 -20.29 -1.37
CA GLU A 320 3.11 -19.33 -2.29
C GLU A 320 3.53 -17.88 -1.97
N ALA A 321 3.59 -17.52 -0.69
CA ALA A 321 4.03 -16.20 -0.29
C ALA A 321 5.49 -15.94 -0.68
N LEU A 322 6.38 -16.89 -0.46
CA LEU A 322 7.80 -16.81 -0.84
C LEU A 322 7.96 -16.67 -2.36
N ALA A 323 7.20 -17.42 -3.13
CA ALA A 323 7.30 -17.41 -4.59
C ALA A 323 6.75 -16.12 -5.23
N ARG A 324 5.69 -15.52 -4.66
CA ARG A 324 4.89 -14.50 -5.34
C ARG A 324 4.94 -13.11 -4.71
N PHE A 325 5.13 -13.01 -3.40
CA PHE A 325 4.90 -11.78 -2.64
C PHE A 325 6.14 -11.23 -1.95
N SER A 326 7.34 -11.62 -2.39
CA SER A 326 8.58 -11.11 -1.82
C SER A 326 8.76 -9.62 -2.12
N SER A 327 9.03 -8.83 -1.07
CA SER A 327 9.40 -7.43 -1.21
C SER A 327 10.70 -7.23 -2.01
N GLU A 328 11.60 -8.19 -2.00
CA GLU A 328 12.84 -8.12 -2.79
C GLU A 328 12.54 -8.13 -4.29
N THR A 329 11.59 -8.99 -4.73
CA THR A 329 11.12 -8.99 -6.12
C THR A 329 10.44 -7.67 -6.49
N MET A 330 9.59 -7.14 -5.61
CA MET A 330 8.97 -5.82 -5.79
C MET A 330 10.03 -4.72 -5.95
N VAL A 331 10.97 -4.64 -5.03
CA VAL A 331 12.07 -3.66 -5.04
C VAL A 331 12.87 -3.75 -6.33
N THR A 332 13.24 -4.95 -6.77
CA THR A 332 13.99 -5.14 -8.03
C THR A 332 13.23 -4.57 -9.22
N ARG A 333 11.93 -4.85 -9.33
CA ARG A 333 11.08 -4.29 -10.38
C ARG A 333 10.98 -2.76 -10.34
N TYR A 334 10.91 -2.17 -9.14
CA TYR A 334 10.94 -0.70 -9.01
C TYR A 334 12.28 -0.12 -9.45
N PHE A 335 13.41 -0.73 -9.10
CA PHE A 335 14.72 -0.25 -9.53
C PHE A 335 14.92 -0.34 -11.05
N ASP A 336 14.50 -1.44 -11.66
CA ASP A 336 14.51 -1.58 -13.12
C ASP A 336 13.63 -0.52 -13.79
N HIS A 337 12.50 -0.20 -13.16
CA HIS A 337 11.59 0.82 -13.67
C HIS A 337 12.17 2.23 -13.49
N TYR A 338 12.78 2.54 -12.35
CA TYR A 338 13.48 3.80 -12.12
C TYR A 338 14.58 4.02 -13.15
N ALA A 339 15.43 3.02 -13.39
CA ALA A 339 16.51 3.11 -14.38
C ALA A 339 15.95 3.46 -15.78
N LYS A 340 14.89 2.76 -16.21
CA LYS A 340 14.23 3.06 -17.50
C LYS A 340 13.68 4.47 -17.60
N LEU A 341 13.04 4.99 -16.54
CA LEU A 341 12.49 6.34 -16.52
C LEU A 341 13.59 7.40 -16.55
N ILE A 342 14.67 7.20 -15.78
CA ILE A 342 15.81 8.13 -15.71
C ILE A 342 16.55 8.17 -17.05
N GLU A 343 16.82 7.01 -17.66
CA GLU A 343 17.48 6.92 -18.96
C GLU A 343 16.62 7.53 -20.08
N GLY A 344 15.31 7.27 -20.08
CA GLY A 344 14.37 7.86 -21.01
C GLY A 344 14.30 9.37 -20.92
N GLY A 345 14.29 9.93 -19.71
CA GLY A 345 14.33 11.38 -19.46
C GLY A 345 15.62 12.02 -19.98
N ARG A 346 16.78 11.44 -19.68
CA ARG A 346 18.09 11.92 -20.18
C ARG A 346 18.19 11.90 -21.70
N SER A 347 17.66 10.87 -22.34
CA SER A 347 17.64 10.77 -23.81
C SER A 347 16.74 11.84 -24.47
N ALA A 348 15.65 12.23 -23.81
CA ALA A 348 14.77 13.30 -24.26
C ALA A 348 15.45 14.68 -24.16
N GLU A 349 16.16 14.96 -23.06
CA GLU A 349 16.92 16.21 -22.87
C GLU A 349 18.04 16.36 -23.90
N THR A 350 18.79 15.29 -24.19
CA THR A 350 19.86 15.28 -25.20
C THR A 350 19.31 15.57 -26.60
N ARG A 351 18.09 15.09 -26.93
CA ARG A 351 17.43 15.36 -28.21
C ARG A 351 16.95 16.80 -28.36
N VAL A 352 16.58 17.47 -27.28
CA VAL A 352 16.15 18.89 -27.27
C VAL A 352 17.35 19.81 -27.38
N GLN A 353 18.52 19.40 -26.91
CA GLN A 353 19.76 20.21 -26.94
C GLN A 353 20.60 20.01 -28.20
N ASP A 354 20.20 19.16 -29.20
CA ASP A 354 20.93 19.04 -30.47
C ASP A 354 20.63 20.23 -31.39
N PRO A 355 21.58 21.21 -31.56
CA PRO A 355 21.36 22.42 -32.36
C PRO A 355 21.08 22.13 -33.84
N ARG A 356 21.39 20.90 -34.32
CA ARG A 356 21.26 20.51 -35.75
C ARG A 356 19.79 20.29 -36.16
N ARG A 357 18.84 20.25 -35.22
CA ARG A 357 17.39 20.13 -35.53
C ARG A 357 16.66 21.47 -35.64
N LEU A 358 17.29 22.58 -35.26
CA LEU A 358 16.71 23.92 -35.39
C LEU A 358 16.95 24.57 -36.77
N SER A 359 17.73 23.93 -37.67
CA SER A 359 18.09 24.51 -38.99
C SER A 359 17.01 24.33 -40.08
N TRP A 360 15.87 23.73 -39.80
CA TRP A 360 14.79 23.47 -40.79
C TRP A 360 13.55 24.35 -40.62
N LEU A 361 13.58 25.33 -39.69
CA LEU A 361 12.44 26.25 -39.44
C LEU A 361 12.70 27.67 -39.87
N VAL A 362 13.81 27.96 -40.58
CA VAL A 362 14.09 29.26 -41.22
C VAL A 362 14.48 28.96 -42.67
N GLY A 363 13.50 28.84 -43.51
CA GLY A 363 13.56 28.71 -44.95
C GLY A 363 12.20 28.98 -45.53
#